data_4d64dc6ef71d1ba994e1061dded9fcaf
#
_entry.id   4d64dc6ef71d1ba994e1061dded9fcaf
#
_cell.length_a   1.000
_cell.length_b   1.000
_cell.length_c   1.000
_cell.angle_alpha   90.00
_cell.angle_beta   90.00
_cell.angle_gamma   90.00
#
_symmetry.space_group_name_H-M   'P 1'
#
loop_
_entity.id
_entity.type
_entity.pdbx_description
1 polymer ?
#
loop_
_entity_poly.entity_id
_entity_poly.type
_entity_poly.pdbx_seq_one_letter_code
_entity_poly.pdbx_strand_id
1 'polypeptide(L)'
;MRPAVPHPAPALRSLGWVRGLLPTEEGTAWWAEVTSCVAETSDPGDRRRYLRSYRQAIPQLVWTSWTSEVRSAKPALAGVDYRNVKWKGTDVTFVNTEDKFGIKLQSARAPRTLEQSFSMIAGSIYVVGGIIGFFVTGFGSITEVTNHSLFGIFMLNPFHNIVHIALGGLWLLAAFALTPAGTEGMNVAIGGTYALATVLGFFGYFSLLSIPAGASGDNFLHLVTALVTFVFGCGLLRAMGGAQAATA
;
A
#
# COMPACT_ATOMS: atom_id res chain seq x y z
N MET A 1 -39.96 12.19 10.71
CA MET A 1 -39.07 11.51 11.67
C MET A 1 -38.16 10.55 10.89
N ARG A 2 -36.86 10.80 10.83
CA ARG A 2 -35.90 9.80 10.29
C ARG A 2 -35.72 8.71 11.34
N PRO A 3 -35.82 7.42 10.99
CA PRO A 3 -35.55 6.35 11.95
C PRO A 3 -34.11 6.46 12.44
N ALA A 4 -33.91 6.39 13.76
CA ALA A 4 -32.59 6.40 14.37
C ALA A 4 -31.82 5.16 13.86
N VAL A 5 -30.67 5.39 13.23
CA VAL A 5 -29.78 4.31 12.82
C VAL A 5 -29.25 3.63 14.09
N PRO A 6 -29.56 2.35 14.33
CA PRO A 6 -29.11 1.68 15.53
C PRO A 6 -27.57 1.64 15.58
N HIS A 7 -27.00 2.04 16.70
CA HIS A 7 -25.56 1.96 16.91
C HIS A 7 -25.10 0.50 16.77
N PRO A 8 -24.08 0.23 15.96
CA PRO A 8 -23.57 -1.13 15.77
C PRO A 8 -23.12 -1.72 17.11
N ALA A 9 -23.51 -2.96 17.37
CA ALA A 9 -23.12 -3.70 18.58
C ALA A 9 -21.58 -3.67 18.78
N PRO A 10 -21.08 -3.62 20.03
CA PRO A 10 -19.62 -3.52 20.28
C PRO A 10 -18.76 -4.54 19.55
N ALA A 11 -19.30 -5.75 19.33
CA ALA A 11 -18.64 -6.82 18.58
C ALA A 11 -18.42 -6.49 17.08
N LEU A 12 -19.26 -5.65 16.47
CA LEU A 12 -19.14 -5.21 15.09
C LEU A 12 -18.07 -4.13 14.91
N ARG A 13 -17.79 -3.34 15.96
CA ARG A 13 -16.75 -2.30 15.88
C ARG A 13 -15.38 -2.89 15.55
N SER A 14 -15.12 -4.13 16.00
CA SER A 14 -13.87 -4.84 15.72
C SER A 14 -13.70 -5.30 14.26
N LEU A 15 -14.72 -5.18 13.41
CA LEU A 15 -14.68 -5.51 11.98
C LEU A 15 -14.82 -4.28 11.09
N GLY A 16 -15.12 -3.12 11.64
CA GLY A 16 -15.35 -1.88 10.86
C GLY A 16 -14.16 -1.45 9.99
N TRP A 17 -12.95 -1.77 10.40
CA TRP A 17 -11.73 -1.46 9.65
C TRP A 17 -11.61 -2.23 8.33
N VAL A 18 -12.24 -3.43 8.23
CA VAL A 18 -12.22 -4.25 7.00
C VAL A 18 -12.86 -3.50 5.82
N ARG A 19 -13.87 -2.66 6.10
CA ARG A 19 -14.49 -1.81 5.09
C ARG A 19 -13.48 -0.92 4.36
N GLY A 20 -12.45 -0.45 5.06
CA GLY A 20 -11.38 0.36 4.47
C GLY A 20 -10.36 -0.44 3.64
N LEU A 21 -10.36 -1.78 3.75
CA LEU A 21 -9.51 -2.65 2.95
C LEU A 21 -10.15 -3.08 1.62
N LEU A 22 -11.44 -2.84 1.45
CA LEU A 22 -12.20 -3.24 0.26
C LEU A 22 -12.43 -2.03 -0.65
N PRO A 23 -12.64 -2.23 -1.96
CA PRO A 23 -13.16 -1.21 -2.84
C PRO A 23 -14.43 -0.58 -2.28
N THR A 24 -14.66 0.72 -2.49
CA THR A 24 -15.68 1.50 -1.77
C THR A 24 -17.08 0.90 -1.85
N GLU A 25 -17.50 0.44 -3.03
CA GLU A 25 -18.81 -0.15 -3.24
C GLU A 25 -18.92 -1.52 -2.55
N GLU A 26 -17.93 -2.38 -2.75
CA GLU A 26 -17.88 -3.72 -2.13
C GLU A 26 -17.76 -3.63 -0.60
N GLY A 27 -16.95 -2.72 -0.09
CA GLY A 27 -16.81 -2.48 1.34
C GLY A 27 -18.12 -2.00 1.98
N THR A 28 -18.92 -1.21 1.26
CA THR A 28 -20.22 -0.75 1.73
C THR A 28 -21.25 -1.89 1.70
N ALA A 29 -21.29 -2.67 0.62
CA ALA A 29 -22.18 -3.82 0.49
C ALA A 29 -21.86 -4.90 1.52
N TRP A 30 -20.59 -5.26 1.66
CA TRP A 30 -20.13 -6.22 2.67
C TRP A 30 -20.48 -5.79 4.10
N TRP A 31 -20.30 -4.51 4.42
CA TRP A 31 -20.62 -3.99 5.74
C TRP A 31 -22.13 -4.04 6.02
N ALA A 32 -22.96 -3.72 5.03
CA ALA A 32 -24.41 -3.83 5.15
C ALA A 32 -24.84 -5.28 5.38
N GLU A 33 -24.27 -6.24 4.67
CA GLU A 33 -24.52 -7.67 4.84
C GLU A 33 -24.15 -8.14 6.26
N VAL A 34 -22.90 -7.86 6.69
CA VAL A 34 -22.42 -8.28 8.04
C VAL A 34 -23.30 -7.69 9.15
N THR A 35 -23.67 -6.41 9.03
CA THR A 35 -24.52 -5.76 10.03
C THR A 35 -25.93 -6.33 10.06
N SER A 36 -26.52 -6.66 8.90
CA SER A 36 -27.83 -7.30 8.80
C SER A 36 -27.80 -8.70 9.39
N CYS A 37 -26.89 -9.56 8.98
CA CYS A 37 -26.76 -10.93 9.50
C CYS A 37 -26.58 -10.97 11.02
N VAL A 38 -25.76 -10.06 11.57
CA VAL A 38 -25.55 -10.00 13.02
C VAL A 38 -26.78 -9.46 13.76
N ALA A 39 -27.53 -8.54 13.15
CA ALA A 39 -28.77 -8.00 13.74
C ALA A 39 -29.90 -9.03 13.77
N GLU A 40 -30.01 -9.86 12.72
CA GLU A 40 -31.03 -10.90 12.59
C GLU A 40 -30.76 -12.13 13.50
N THR A 41 -29.49 -12.29 13.93
CA THR A 41 -29.12 -13.44 14.78
C THR A 41 -29.43 -13.14 16.25
N SER A 42 -30.44 -13.79 16.79
CA SER A 42 -30.87 -13.61 18.19
C SER A 42 -29.98 -14.35 19.19
N ASP A 43 -29.45 -15.53 18.80
CA ASP A 43 -28.61 -16.35 19.70
C ASP A 43 -27.18 -15.79 19.79
N PRO A 44 -26.67 -15.56 21.02
CA PRO A 44 -25.30 -15.06 21.21
C PRO A 44 -24.20 -16.04 20.74
N GLY A 45 -24.44 -17.34 20.77
CA GLY A 45 -23.51 -18.37 20.32
C GLY A 45 -23.36 -18.36 18.81
N ASP A 46 -24.47 -18.31 18.10
CA ASP A 46 -24.51 -18.22 16.65
C ASP A 46 -23.90 -16.89 16.15
N ARG A 47 -24.18 -15.79 16.84
CA ARG A 47 -23.58 -14.49 16.56
C ARG A 47 -22.04 -14.54 16.64
N ARG A 48 -21.47 -15.20 17.66
CA ARG A 48 -20.01 -15.38 17.78
C ARG A 48 -19.45 -16.27 16.66
N ARG A 49 -20.20 -17.30 16.25
CA ARG A 49 -19.84 -18.21 15.15
C ARG A 49 -19.78 -17.45 13.83
N TYR A 50 -20.78 -16.63 13.51
CA TYR A 50 -20.81 -15.77 12.35
C TYR A 50 -19.64 -14.78 12.32
N LEU A 51 -19.42 -14.06 13.41
CA LEU A 51 -18.29 -13.11 13.49
C LEU A 51 -16.93 -13.78 13.30
N ARG A 52 -16.80 -15.03 13.77
CA ARG A 52 -15.56 -15.81 13.55
C ARG A 52 -15.39 -16.19 12.08
N SER A 53 -16.46 -16.66 11.42
CA SER A 53 -16.40 -17.02 10.00
C SER A 53 -16.09 -15.80 9.11
N TYR A 54 -16.67 -14.65 9.37
CA TYR A 54 -16.34 -13.43 8.67
C TYR A 54 -14.88 -13.04 8.85
N ARG A 55 -14.33 -13.11 10.07
CA ARG A 55 -12.89 -12.85 10.31
C ARG A 55 -11.98 -13.79 9.53
N GLN A 56 -12.31 -15.06 9.46
CA GLN A 56 -11.53 -16.05 8.72
C GLN A 56 -11.59 -15.82 7.19
N ALA A 57 -12.69 -15.27 6.69
CA ALA A 57 -12.88 -14.99 5.29
C ALA A 57 -12.19 -13.68 4.81
N ILE A 58 -11.76 -12.78 5.74
CA ILE A 58 -11.20 -11.47 5.38
C ILE A 58 -10.05 -11.55 4.36
N PRO A 59 -9.01 -12.41 4.52
CA PRO A 59 -7.92 -12.43 3.57
C PRO A 59 -8.36 -12.81 2.16
N GLN A 60 -9.23 -13.81 2.05
CA GLN A 60 -9.78 -14.24 0.77
C GLN A 60 -10.70 -13.18 0.17
N LEU A 61 -11.53 -12.54 0.97
CA LEU A 61 -12.42 -11.47 0.55
C LEU A 61 -11.62 -10.30 -0.03
N VAL A 62 -10.62 -9.81 0.70
CA VAL A 62 -9.76 -8.72 0.24
C VAL A 62 -9.08 -9.10 -1.07
N TRP A 63 -8.48 -10.28 -1.14
CA TRP A 63 -7.83 -10.76 -2.36
C TRP A 63 -8.80 -10.84 -3.55
N THR A 64 -9.98 -11.44 -3.37
CA THR A 64 -10.96 -11.58 -4.45
C THR A 64 -11.54 -10.26 -4.90
N SER A 65 -11.85 -9.35 -3.98
CA SER A 65 -12.40 -8.02 -4.29
C SER A 65 -11.44 -7.22 -5.16
N TRP A 66 -10.17 -7.11 -4.78
CA TRP A 66 -9.19 -6.39 -5.59
C TRP A 66 -8.86 -7.06 -6.92
N THR A 67 -8.83 -8.40 -6.97
CA THR A 67 -8.59 -9.10 -8.22
C THR A 67 -9.79 -9.09 -9.16
N SER A 68 -11.03 -9.08 -8.65
CA SER A 68 -12.24 -8.95 -9.44
C SER A 68 -12.38 -7.54 -10.03
N GLU A 69 -12.08 -6.51 -9.25
CA GLU A 69 -12.08 -5.12 -9.74
C GLU A 69 -11.08 -4.92 -10.87
N VAL A 70 -9.86 -5.46 -10.73
CA VAL A 70 -8.84 -5.45 -11.80
C VAL A 70 -9.32 -6.22 -13.04
N ARG A 71 -10.06 -7.33 -12.86
CA ARG A 71 -10.61 -8.11 -13.98
C ARG A 71 -11.81 -7.43 -14.65
N SER A 72 -12.69 -6.81 -13.87
CA SER A 72 -13.89 -6.14 -14.39
C SER A 72 -13.57 -4.78 -15.01
N ALA A 73 -12.52 -4.09 -14.55
CA ALA A 73 -12.06 -2.86 -15.16
C ALA A 73 -11.50 -3.05 -16.58
N LYS A 74 -10.96 -4.24 -16.92
CA LYS A 74 -10.43 -4.54 -18.25
C LYS A 74 -11.45 -4.38 -19.38
N PRO A 75 -12.66 -4.97 -19.33
CA PRO A 75 -13.63 -4.81 -20.42
C PRO A 75 -14.32 -3.44 -20.43
N ALA A 76 -14.54 -2.82 -19.28
CA ALA A 76 -15.13 -1.46 -19.19
C ALA A 76 -14.16 -0.39 -19.72
N LEU A 77 -12.87 -0.61 -19.59
CA LEU A 77 -11.81 0.29 -20.07
C LEU A 77 -11.47 0.06 -21.55
N ALA A 78 -11.76 -1.13 -22.11
CA ALA A 78 -11.47 -1.46 -23.50
C ALA A 78 -12.34 -0.68 -24.52
N GLY A 79 -13.47 -0.09 -24.07
CA GLY A 79 -14.39 0.68 -24.93
C GLY A 79 -14.33 2.21 -24.72
N VAL A 80 -13.57 2.70 -23.76
CA VAL A 80 -13.48 4.13 -23.48
C VAL A 80 -12.30 4.73 -24.23
N ASP A 81 -12.57 5.60 -25.19
CA ASP A 81 -11.53 6.42 -25.84
C ASP A 81 -11.05 7.51 -24.87
N TYR A 82 -10.01 7.18 -24.12
CA TYR A 82 -9.39 8.09 -23.14
C TYR A 82 -8.65 9.28 -23.76
N ARG A 83 -8.59 9.39 -25.10
CA ARG A 83 -7.91 10.50 -25.76
C ARG A 83 -8.58 11.86 -25.52
N ASN A 84 -9.84 11.86 -25.11
CA ASN A 84 -10.66 13.07 -24.98
C ASN A 84 -11.41 13.22 -23.64
N VAL A 85 -11.00 12.56 -22.58
CA VAL A 85 -11.61 12.74 -21.26
C VAL A 85 -11.16 14.07 -20.68
N LYS A 86 -11.99 15.12 -20.78
CA LYS A 86 -11.77 16.39 -20.09
C LYS A 86 -12.09 16.22 -18.61
N TRP A 87 -11.07 16.18 -17.79
CA TRP A 87 -11.22 16.43 -16.35
C TRP A 87 -11.24 17.95 -16.12
N LYS A 88 -12.18 18.44 -15.28
CA LYS A 88 -12.39 19.87 -14.97
C LYS A 88 -11.06 20.65 -14.96
N GLY A 89 -10.80 21.40 -16.03
CA GLY A 89 -9.75 22.43 -16.10
C GLY A 89 -8.34 21.99 -16.54
N THR A 90 -8.06 20.71 -16.78
CA THR A 90 -6.77 20.27 -17.30
C THR A 90 -6.97 19.25 -18.41
N ASP A 91 -6.38 19.51 -19.57
CA ASP A 91 -6.30 18.52 -20.66
C ASP A 91 -5.31 17.42 -20.26
N VAL A 92 -5.81 16.39 -19.57
CA VAL A 92 -5.02 15.22 -19.26
C VAL A 92 -5.07 14.27 -20.45
N THR A 93 -4.08 14.36 -21.31
CA THR A 93 -3.93 13.41 -22.42
C THR A 93 -3.27 12.13 -21.85
N PHE A 94 -4.07 11.10 -21.61
CA PHE A 94 -3.54 9.77 -21.34
C PHE A 94 -3.03 9.19 -22.65
N VAL A 95 -1.72 9.10 -22.81
CA VAL A 95 -1.13 8.31 -23.88
C VAL A 95 -1.36 6.84 -23.54
N ASN A 96 -2.27 6.21 -24.23
CA ASN A 96 -2.60 4.79 -24.07
C ASN A 96 -1.50 3.96 -24.76
N THR A 97 -0.32 3.92 -24.18
CA THR A 97 0.66 2.90 -24.51
C THR A 97 0.31 1.68 -23.66
N GLU A 98 -0.59 0.85 -24.17
CA GLU A 98 -0.69 -0.52 -23.68
C GLU A 98 0.63 -1.20 -24.04
N ASP A 99 1.53 -1.27 -23.05
CA ASP A 99 2.64 -2.19 -23.16
C ASP A 99 2.10 -3.63 -23.10
N LYS A 100 2.94 -4.61 -23.44
CA LYS A 100 2.60 -6.04 -23.41
C LYS A 100 2.14 -6.53 -22.03
N PHE A 101 2.27 -5.72 -20.99
CA PHE A 101 1.98 -6.03 -19.59
C PHE A 101 0.74 -5.29 -19.05
N GLY A 102 0.09 -4.44 -19.86
CA GLY A 102 -1.10 -3.69 -19.47
C GLY A 102 -0.80 -2.57 -18.43
N ILE A 103 0.44 -2.11 -18.34
CA ILE A 103 0.86 -1.01 -17.47
C ILE A 103 0.50 0.30 -18.15
N LYS A 104 -0.40 1.09 -17.55
CA LYS A 104 -0.76 2.41 -18.03
C LYS A 104 0.24 3.43 -17.54
N LEU A 105 1.04 3.94 -18.44
CA LEU A 105 2.00 5.01 -18.14
C LEU A 105 1.26 6.35 -18.04
N GLN A 106 1.61 7.13 -17.01
CA GLN A 106 1.06 8.46 -16.83
C GLN A 106 1.69 9.47 -17.81
N SER A 107 0.87 10.39 -18.33
CA SER A 107 1.41 11.53 -19.10
C SER A 107 2.30 12.40 -18.20
N ALA A 108 3.47 12.79 -18.71
CA ALA A 108 4.43 13.66 -18.00
C ALA A 108 3.88 15.04 -17.60
N ARG A 109 2.69 15.43 -18.09
CA ARG A 109 2.06 16.72 -17.84
C ARG A 109 0.97 16.71 -16.75
N ALA A 110 0.59 15.55 -16.25
CA ALA A 110 -0.42 15.48 -15.17
C ALA A 110 0.21 15.92 -13.82
N PRO A 111 -0.51 16.74 -13.01
CA PRO A 111 -0.05 17.03 -11.67
C PRO A 111 0.05 15.75 -10.84
N ARG A 112 1.14 15.62 -10.07
CA ARG A 112 1.35 14.44 -9.21
C ARG A 112 0.37 14.43 -8.05
N THR A 113 -0.12 13.25 -7.73
CA THR A 113 -0.90 13.04 -6.51
C THR A 113 0.01 13.01 -5.28
N LEU A 114 -0.59 13.02 -4.09
CA LEU A 114 0.17 12.93 -2.83
C LEU A 114 0.93 11.61 -2.75
N GLU A 115 0.32 10.50 -3.17
CA GLU A 115 0.92 9.16 -3.19
C GLU A 115 2.12 9.12 -4.13
N GLN A 116 2.02 9.73 -5.30
CA GLN A 116 3.13 9.83 -6.25
C GLN A 116 4.24 10.75 -5.74
N SER A 117 3.89 11.84 -5.08
CA SER A 117 4.87 12.74 -4.46
C SER A 117 5.61 12.06 -3.30
N PHE A 118 4.88 11.32 -2.46
CA PHE A 118 5.49 10.47 -1.44
C PHE A 118 6.46 9.45 -2.06
N SER A 119 6.01 8.71 -3.07
CA SER A 119 6.83 7.69 -3.73
C SER A 119 8.09 8.30 -4.37
N MET A 120 7.99 9.52 -4.92
CA MET A 120 9.15 10.24 -5.45
C MET A 120 10.15 10.58 -4.34
N ILE A 121 9.68 11.12 -3.22
CA ILE A 121 10.55 11.51 -2.10
C ILE A 121 11.18 10.27 -1.46
N ALA A 122 10.35 9.28 -1.10
CA ALA A 122 10.82 8.03 -0.49
C ALA A 122 11.82 7.32 -1.42
N GLY A 123 11.47 7.15 -2.68
CA GLY A 123 12.34 6.51 -3.67
C GLY A 123 13.67 7.22 -3.81
N SER A 124 13.68 8.56 -3.87
CA SER A 124 14.92 9.34 -3.92
C SER A 124 15.78 9.15 -2.68
N ILE A 125 15.19 9.17 -1.49
CA ILE A 125 15.91 8.96 -0.22
C ILE A 125 16.56 7.57 -0.21
N TYR A 126 15.82 6.53 -0.59
CA TYR A 126 16.31 5.16 -0.55
C TYR A 126 17.37 4.87 -1.62
N VAL A 127 17.22 5.40 -2.84
CA VAL A 127 18.26 5.31 -3.88
C VAL A 127 19.53 6.03 -3.45
N VAL A 128 19.41 7.28 -3.00
CA VAL A 128 20.56 8.07 -2.54
C VAL A 128 21.21 7.43 -1.32
N GLY A 129 20.40 6.95 -0.35
CA GLY A 129 20.90 6.24 0.83
C GLY A 129 21.67 4.97 0.47
N GLY A 130 21.16 4.17 -0.47
CA GLY A 130 21.87 2.99 -0.97
C GLY A 130 23.18 3.33 -1.71
N ILE A 131 23.18 4.40 -2.50
CA ILE A 131 24.41 4.87 -3.15
C ILE A 131 25.44 5.33 -2.11
N ILE A 132 25.03 6.16 -1.14
CA ILE A 132 25.89 6.60 -0.04
C ILE A 132 26.39 5.40 0.77
N GLY A 133 25.54 4.40 0.97
CA GLY A 133 25.89 3.17 1.67
C GLY A 133 27.10 2.46 1.04
N PHE A 134 27.25 2.49 -0.28
CA PHE A 134 28.43 1.92 -0.96
C PHE A 134 29.73 2.66 -0.67
N PHE A 135 29.70 3.95 -0.37
CA PHE A 135 30.89 4.68 0.09
C PHE A 135 31.32 4.25 1.50
N VAL A 136 30.39 3.70 2.29
CA VAL A 136 30.67 3.19 3.63
C VAL A 136 31.11 1.71 3.58
N THR A 137 30.42 0.89 2.77
CA THR A 137 30.64 -0.57 2.76
C THR A 137 31.66 -1.03 1.71
N GLY A 138 31.89 -0.24 0.67
CA GLY A 138 32.56 -0.71 -0.54
C GLY A 138 31.69 -1.69 -1.33
N PHE A 139 32.32 -2.49 -2.21
CA PHE A 139 31.67 -3.47 -3.09
C PHE A 139 32.08 -4.92 -2.80
N GLY A 140 32.96 -5.13 -1.83
CA GLY A 140 33.39 -6.48 -1.39
C GLY A 140 32.39 -7.12 -0.44
N SER A 141 32.57 -8.42 -0.16
CA SER A 141 31.80 -9.14 0.89
C SER A 141 30.29 -8.86 0.86
N ILE A 142 29.66 -9.11 -0.29
CA ILE A 142 28.32 -8.61 -0.63
C ILE A 142 27.27 -8.97 0.44
N THR A 143 27.30 -10.19 0.97
CA THR A 143 26.28 -10.72 1.89
C THR A 143 26.84 -11.02 3.29
N GLU A 144 28.08 -10.67 3.56
CA GLU A 144 28.68 -10.90 4.86
C GLU A 144 28.15 -9.91 5.90
N VAL A 145 28.09 -10.37 7.14
CA VAL A 145 27.81 -9.48 8.27
C VAL A 145 29.00 -8.55 8.46
N THR A 146 28.76 -7.27 8.41
CA THR A 146 29.78 -6.24 8.56
C THR A 146 29.54 -5.42 9.82
N ASN A 147 30.59 -4.71 10.27
CA ASN A 147 30.46 -3.68 11.30
C ASN A 147 30.34 -2.26 10.70
N HIS A 148 30.06 -2.17 9.41
CA HIS A 148 29.86 -0.88 8.78
C HIS A 148 28.50 -0.31 9.15
N SER A 149 28.48 0.93 9.60
CA SER A 149 27.24 1.62 9.95
C SER A 149 27.18 3.01 9.31
N LEU A 150 26.00 3.35 8.83
CA LEU A 150 25.69 4.71 8.40
C LEU A 150 25.21 5.50 9.62
N PHE A 151 25.87 6.63 9.89
CA PHE A 151 25.64 7.48 11.06
C PHE A 151 25.78 6.78 12.43
N GLY A 152 26.44 5.63 12.49
CA GLY A 152 26.56 4.84 13.74
C GLY A 152 25.27 4.14 14.18
N ILE A 153 24.21 4.18 13.38
CA ILE A 153 22.87 3.70 13.76
C ILE A 153 22.40 2.57 12.84
N PHE A 154 22.63 2.69 11.52
CA PHE A 154 22.13 1.77 10.52
C PHE A 154 23.24 0.85 10.05
N MET A 155 23.10 -0.43 10.32
CA MET A 155 24.09 -1.43 9.93
C MET A 155 23.92 -1.77 8.44
N LEU A 156 25.02 -1.73 7.69
CA LEU A 156 24.98 -1.87 6.24
C LEU A 156 25.98 -2.94 5.77
N ASN A 157 25.61 -3.62 4.69
CA ASN A 157 26.52 -4.31 3.79
C ASN A 157 26.14 -3.98 2.33
N PRO A 158 26.94 -4.36 1.33
CA PRO A 158 26.63 -4.05 -0.06
C PRO A 158 25.29 -4.60 -0.53
N PHE A 159 24.83 -5.75 -0.03
CA PHE A 159 23.53 -6.32 -0.38
C PHE A 159 22.37 -5.46 0.16
N HIS A 160 22.49 -4.95 1.37
CA HIS A 160 21.53 -4.00 1.95
C HIS A 160 21.40 -2.73 1.09
N ASN A 161 22.53 -2.20 0.63
CA ASN A 161 22.55 -1.04 -0.26
C ASN A 161 21.86 -1.33 -1.61
N ILE A 162 22.07 -2.53 -2.20
CA ILE A 162 21.38 -2.96 -3.42
C ILE A 162 19.87 -3.02 -3.20
N VAL A 163 19.43 -3.60 -2.08
CA VAL A 163 18.00 -3.69 -1.75
C VAL A 163 17.38 -2.29 -1.62
N HIS A 164 18.07 -1.34 -0.97
CA HIS A 164 17.62 0.04 -0.88
C HIS A 164 17.48 0.70 -2.26
N ILE A 165 18.46 0.53 -3.15
CA ILE A 165 18.40 1.07 -4.52
C ILE A 165 17.25 0.42 -5.29
N ALA A 166 17.05 -0.89 -5.16
CA ALA A 166 15.99 -1.61 -5.86
C ALA A 166 14.60 -1.15 -5.41
N LEU A 167 14.34 -1.11 -4.10
CA LEU A 167 13.05 -0.65 -3.56
C LEU A 167 12.81 0.83 -3.81
N GLY A 168 13.86 1.66 -3.70
CA GLY A 168 13.81 3.07 -4.07
C GLY A 168 13.49 3.25 -5.56
N GLY A 169 14.09 2.43 -6.43
CA GLY A 169 13.79 2.40 -7.86
C GLY A 169 12.33 2.04 -8.16
N LEU A 170 11.75 1.08 -7.43
CA LEU A 170 10.33 0.74 -7.54
C LEU A 170 9.42 1.90 -7.13
N TRP A 171 9.76 2.63 -6.07
CA TRP A 171 9.04 3.86 -5.71
C TRP A 171 9.14 4.94 -6.77
N LEU A 172 10.34 5.16 -7.35
CA LEU A 172 10.50 6.13 -8.44
C LEU A 172 9.71 5.69 -9.68
N LEU A 173 9.71 4.39 -10.01
CA LEU A 173 8.87 3.85 -11.06
C LEU A 173 7.38 4.15 -10.78
N ALA A 174 6.92 3.93 -9.56
CA ALA A 174 5.56 4.24 -9.16
C ALA A 174 5.23 5.74 -9.32
N ALA A 175 6.16 6.61 -8.89
CA ALA A 175 5.97 8.06 -8.94
C ALA A 175 5.89 8.63 -10.37
N PHE A 176 6.64 8.05 -11.32
CA PHE A 176 6.80 8.62 -12.65
C PHE A 176 6.06 7.87 -13.75
N ALA A 177 5.83 6.58 -13.57
CA ALA A 177 5.30 5.73 -14.64
C ALA A 177 3.91 5.16 -14.34
N LEU A 178 3.54 4.99 -13.07
CA LEU A 178 2.26 4.37 -12.74
C LEU A 178 1.14 5.40 -12.57
N THR A 179 -0.10 4.96 -12.81
CA THR A 179 -1.30 5.73 -12.44
C THR A 179 -1.37 5.90 -10.92
N PRO A 180 -2.18 6.85 -10.38
CA PRO A 180 -2.37 7.00 -8.94
C PRO A 180 -2.74 5.70 -8.23
N ALA A 181 -3.68 4.93 -8.79
CA ALA A 181 -4.06 3.62 -8.23
C ALA A 181 -2.92 2.58 -8.31
N GLY A 182 -2.14 2.59 -9.38
CA GLY A 182 -0.94 1.76 -9.50
C GLY A 182 0.12 2.14 -8.48
N THR A 183 0.29 3.43 -8.19
CA THR A 183 1.20 3.93 -7.16
C THR A 183 0.75 3.50 -5.76
N GLU A 184 -0.54 3.59 -5.46
CA GLU A 184 -1.10 3.08 -4.20
C GLU A 184 -0.80 1.58 -4.04
N GLY A 185 -1.07 0.77 -5.08
CA GLY A 185 -0.76 -0.67 -5.07
C GLY A 185 0.73 -0.96 -4.86
N MET A 186 1.62 -0.20 -5.50
CA MET A 186 3.06 -0.32 -5.29
C MET A 186 3.46 0.05 -3.85
N ASN A 187 2.87 1.12 -3.29
CA ASN A 187 3.11 1.50 -1.90
C ASN A 187 2.65 0.41 -0.94
N VAL A 188 1.49 -0.22 -1.17
CA VAL A 188 1.05 -1.38 -0.36
C VAL A 188 2.05 -2.53 -0.44
N ALA A 189 2.52 -2.87 -1.63
CA ALA A 189 3.49 -3.95 -1.82
C ALA A 189 4.82 -3.67 -1.12
N ILE A 190 5.37 -2.47 -1.27
CA ILE A 190 6.60 -2.06 -0.59
C ILE A 190 6.39 -1.97 0.92
N GLY A 191 5.25 -1.41 1.37
CA GLY A 191 4.89 -1.37 2.79
C GLY A 191 4.81 -2.76 3.41
N GLY A 192 4.21 -3.73 2.70
CA GLY A 192 4.18 -5.14 3.10
C GLY A 192 5.57 -5.76 3.19
N THR A 193 6.45 -5.44 2.24
CA THR A 193 7.86 -5.87 2.27
C THR A 193 8.58 -5.34 3.52
N TYR A 194 8.42 -4.06 3.85
CA TYR A 194 9.03 -3.48 5.06
C TYR A 194 8.39 -3.98 6.35
N ALA A 195 7.07 -4.25 6.37
CA ALA A 195 6.41 -4.89 7.51
C ALA A 195 6.96 -6.29 7.77
N LEU A 196 7.12 -7.10 6.71
CA LEU A 196 7.76 -8.40 6.81
C LEU A 196 9.23 -8.27 7.25
N ALA A 197 9.95 -7.31 6.67
CA ALA A 197 11.33 -7.02 7.03
C ALA A 197 11.46 -6.65 8.51
N THR A 198 10.54 -5.86 9.04
CA THR A 198 10.48 -5.52 10.46
C THR A 198 10.35 -6.77 11.33
N VAL A 199 9.37 -7.64 11.03
CA VAL A 199 9.14 -8.87 11.80
C VAL A 199 10.37 -9.77 11.74
N LEU A 200 10.89 -10.05 10.56
CA LEU A 200 12.05 -10.91 10.38
C LEU A 200 13.31 -10.32 11.02
N GLY A 201 13.48 -9.00 10.94
CA GLY A 201 14.60 -8.29 11.56
C GLY A 201 14.58 -8.39 13.08
N PHE A 202 13.41 -8.17 13.71
CA PHE A 202 13.28 -8.33 15.17
C PHE A 202 13.64 -9.76 15.64
N PHE A 203 13.31 -10.77 14.84
CA PHE A 203 13.66 -12.16 15.13
C PHE A 203 15.09 -12.56 14.71
N GLY A 204 15.87 -11.66 14.09
CA GLY A 204 17.26 -11.91 13.72
C GLY A 204 17.46 -12.67 12.41
N TYR A 205 16.45 -12.78 11.55
CA TYR A 205 16.54 -13.46 10.26
C TYR A 205 17.18 -12.62 9.14
N PHE A 206 17.67 -11.41 9.44
CA PHE A 206 18.27 -10.51 8.46
C PHE A 206 19.77 -10.27 8.60
N SER A 207 20.50 -11.28 9.07
CA SER A 207 21.96 -11.28 9.03
C SER A 207 22.53 -11.09 7.62
N LEU A 208 21.81 -11.57 6.59
CA LEU A 208 22.15 -11.35 5.18
C LEU A 208 22.24 -9.85 4.79
N LEU A 209 21.51 -8.98 5.48
CA LEU A 209 21.53 -7.53 5.29
C LEU A 209 22.38 -6.81 6.36
N SER A 210 23.11 -7.55 7.19
CA SER A 210 23.83 -7.03 8.37
C SER A 210 22.92 -6.41 9.43
N ILE A 211 21.62 -6.65 9.42
CA ILE A 211 20.67 -6.08 10.38
C ILE A 211 20.70 -6.90 11.68
N PRO A 212 21.01 -6.25 12.83
CA PRO A 212 20.99 -6.91 14.12
C PRO A 212 19.57 -7.30 14.55
N ALA A 213 19.48 -8.39 15.32
CA ALA A 213 18.22 -8.80 15.95
C ALA A 213 17.71 -7.76 16.98
N GLY A 214 16.42 -7.77 17.21
CA GLY A 214 15.79 -6.96 18.26
C GLY A 214 15.65 -5.49 17.92
N ALA A 215 15.81 -4.63 18.91
CA ALA A 215 15.56 -3.19 18.82
C ALA A 215 16.75 -2.45 18.19
N SER A 216 17.02 -2.68 16.92
CA SER A 216 18.04 -1.95 16.15
C SER A 216 17.43 -0.75 15.42
N GLY A 217 18.26 0.23 15.04
CA GLY A 217 17.85 1.39 14.24
C GLY A 217 17.21 0.98 12.92
N ASP A 218 17.75 -0.06 12.27
CA ASP A 218 17.21 -0.60 11.01
C ASP A 218 15.79 -1.14 11.17
N ASN A 219 15.55 -1.95 12.21
CA ASN A 219 14.24 -2.54 12.45
C ASN A 219 13.18 -1.48 12.75
N PHE A 220 13.55 -0.41 13.49
CA PHE A 220 12.65 0.72 13.71
C PHE A 220 12.43 1.54 12.44
N LEU A 221 13.48 1.76 11.63
CA LEU A 221 13.32 2.44 10.34
C LEU A 221 12.39 1.64 9.41
N HIS A 222 12.54 0.33 9.35
CA HIS A 222 11.66 -0.55 8.57
C HIS A 222 10.21 -0.46 9.05
N LEU A 223 9.98 -0.46 10.37
CA LEU A 223 8.65 -0.30 10.95
C LEU A 223 8.02 1.04 10.55
N VAL A 224 8.73 2.14 10.74
CA VAL A 224 8.25 3.47 10.38
C VAL A 224 7.98 3.56 8.89
N THR A 225 8.89 3.05 8.06
CA THR A 225 8.73 3.00 6.61
C THR A 225 7.49 2.20 6.20
N ALA A 226 7.26 1.03 6.81
CA ALA A 226 6.07 0.23 6.55
C ALA A 226 4.79 1.01 6.87
N LEU A 227 4.71 1.59 8.07
CA LEU A 227 3.52 2.33 8.51
C LEU A 227 3.22 3.54 7.63
N VAL A 228 4.24 4.37 7.34
CA VAL A 228 4.07 5.55 6.49
C VAL A 228 3.68 5.13 5.06
N THR A 229 4.33 4.10 4.52
CA THR A 229 4.05 3.61 3.16
C THR A 229 2.63 3.07 3.05
N PHE A 230 2.12 2.37 4.07
CA PHE A 230 0.72 1.94 4.10
C PHE A 230 -0.26 3.12 4.11
N VAL A 231 0.02 4.21 4.83
CA VAL A 231 -0.83 5.41 4.82
C VAL A 231 -0.98 5.97 3.41
N PHE A 232 0.11 5.98 2.62
CA PHE A 232 0.10 6.44 1.24
C PHE A 232 -0.30 5.36 0.22
N GLY A 233 -0.48 4.12 0.65
CA GLY A 233 -0.87 3.00 -0.20
C GLY A 233 -2.34 2.58 -0.05
N CYS A 234 -2.94 2.77 1.12
CA CYS A 234 -4.28 2.27 1.42
C CYS A 234 -5.44 3.15 0.92
N GLY A 235 -5.18 4.17 0.10
CA GLY A 235 -6.20 5.07 -0.44
C GLY A 235 -6.86 5.99 0.60
N LEU A 236 -6.40 6.00 1.85
CA LEU A 236 -6.97 6.79 2.93
C LEU A 236 -6.93 8.29 2.63
N LEU A 237 -5.82 8.78 2.10
CA LEU A 237 -5.64 10.19 1.74
C LEU A 237 -6.55 10.60 0.58
N ARG A 238 -6.75 9.72 -0.39
CA ARG A 238 -7.69 9.94 -1.48
C ARG A 238 -9.13 9.98 -0.97
N ALA A 239 -9.50 9.09 -0.06
CA ALA A 239 -10.82 9.09 0.56
C ALA A 239 -11.08 10.38 1.38
N MET A 240 -10.05 10.91 2.05
CA MET A 240 -10.14 12.19 2.77
C MET A 240 -10.19 13.40 1.84
N GLY A 241 -9.40 13.39 0.75
CA GLY A 241 -9.38 14.47 -0.26
C GLY A 241 -10.57 14.43 -1.23
N GLY A 242 -11.12 13.26 -1.50
CA GLY A 242 -12.28 13.07 -2.36
C GLY A 242 -13.56 13.72 -1.82
N ALA A 243 -13.67 13.87 -0.50
CA ALA A 243 -14.77 14.62 0.12
C ALA A 243 -14.70 16.13 -0.18
N GLN A 244 -13.51 16.68 -0.40
CA GLN A 244 -13.32 18.10 -0.77
C GLN A 244 -13.53 18.36 -2.27
N ALA A 245 -13.23 17.40 -3.13
CA ALA A 245 -13.44 17.52 -4.57
C ALA A 245 -14.93 17.42 -4.98
N ALA A 246 -15.76 16.80 -4.16
CA ALA A 246 -17.20 16.70 -4.39
C ALA A 246 -17.99 17.95 -3.95
N THR A 247 -17.37 18.86 -3.20
CA THR A 247 -18.00 20.09 -2.67
C THR A 247 -17.50 21.38 -3.34
N ALA A 248 -16.57 21.30 -4.28
CA ALA A 248 -16.06 22.40 -5.10
C ALA A 248 -16.51 22.24 -6.57
#